data_43ef29c4cf2dcd46ca454ec82e9406ba
#
_entry.id   43ef29c4cf2dcd46ca454ec82e9406ba
#
_cell.length_a   1.000
_cell.length_b   1.000
_cell.length_c   1.000
_cell.angle_alpha   90.00
_cell.angle_beta   90.00
_cell.angle_gamma   90.00
#
_symmetry.space_group_name_H-M   'P 1'
#
loop_
_entity.id
_entity.type
_entity.pdbx_description
1 polymer ?
#
loop_
_entity_poly.entity_id
_entity_poly.type
_entity_poly.pdbx_seq_one_letter_code
_entity_poly.pdbx_strand_id
1 'polypeptide(L)'
;MSSLLPDLSPWRSSRDFRLLFFQGAITFFTSFMAMIALPLQIKHLTDSPLAVGAMGAVELVPLVVFGLYGGALADAIDRRRMILLSEAGLGVLALVLLVNSLLPNPLLWPLYVVAAGVSALAGLQRPALDSMMARIVPHEQMTAAAALNALRYQIGAIAGPAIAGVVVAYAGYPAAYGITLAGFLLSVLLCTRLAPAPPSPDAERPSLRGIAEGARYAWSRPVLLGTYAVDLAAMFFAFPNTIFPFLADELDAVWALGLMYSAGAVGSLVLGMTSGWTSRVRRHGLFVVFGAAVWGMAIAATGWFTNIWVVLACLAVAGAGDMLSGLGRATIWNQTIPEELRGRLAGIEVLSYSVGPQLGQVRAGTVAGWTGTRSAFWSGGLLCVAAVAALSVTLPKLVTYDADTDEDALKRRAEKERAEKDRAEKDRAAKEPESLPTPTS
;
A
#
# COMPACT_ATOMS: atom_id res chain seq x y z
N MET A 1 -21.54 16.48 18.24
CA MET A 1 -20.37 17.04 17.52
C MET A 1 -19.22 16.09 17.78
N SER A 2 -18.97 15.15 16.85
CA SER A 2 -17.80 14.27 16.92
C SER A 2 -16.55 15.16 16.85
N SER A 3 -15.63 15.00 17.81
CA SER A 3 -14.37 15.74 17.82
C SER A 3 -13.64 15.50 16.50
N LEU A 4 -13.26 16.56 15.78
CA LEU A 4 -12.44 16.51 14.57
C LEU A 4 -11.03 15.97 14.87
N LEU A 5 -10.69 15.75 16.13
CA LEU A 5 -9.40 15.24 16.56
C LEU A 5 -9.40 13.71 16.56
N PRO A 6 -8.33 13.07 16.10
CA PRO A 6 -8.19 11.62 16.13
C PRO A 6 -8.29 11.10 17.57
N ASP A 7 -8.95 9.96 17.74
CA ASP A 7 -9.00 9.29 19.03
C ASP A 7 -7.61 8.73 19.39
N LEU A 8 -7.05 9.22 20.48
CA LEU A 8 -5.73 8.84 20.99
C LEU A 8 -5.81 7.72 22.05
N SER A 9 -6.93 7.03 22.19
CA SER A 9 -7.10 5.96 23.18
C SER A 9 -6.04 4.85 23.07
N PRO A 10 -5.69 4.32 21.86
CA PRO A 10 -4.65 3.29 21.74
C PRO A 10 -3.27 3.80 22.16
N TRP A 11 -3.00 5.09 21.91
CA TRP A 11 -1.75 5.72 22.31
C TRP A 11 -1.60 5.82 23.82
N ARG A 12 -2.70 6.08 24.53
CA ARG A 12 -2.70 6.25 25.98
C ARG A 12 -2.71 4.91 26.72
N SER A 13 -3.42 3.94 26.19
CA SER A 13 -3.66 2.62 26.85
C SER A 13 -2.51 1.64 26.67
N SER A 14 -1.79 1.66 25.52
CA SER A 14 -0.80 0.63 25.19
C SER A 14 0.59 1.18 24.96
N ARG A 15 1.57 0.70 25.76
CA ARG A 15 3.00 0.97 25.55
C ARG A 15 3.48 0.35 24.23
N ASP A 16 3.08 -0.87 23.96
CA ASP A 16 3.52 -1.61 22.76
C ASP A 16 2.96 -0.98 21.49
N PHE A 17 1.74 -0.39 21.55
CA PHE A 17 1.21 0.40 20.43
C PHE A 17 2.10 1.60 20.12
N ARG A 18 2.55 2.35 21.16
CA ARG A 18 3.47 3.49 20.95
C ARG A 18 4.79 3.05 20.32
N LEU A 19 5.37 1.95 20.82
CA LEU A 19 6.63 1.40 20.29
C LEU A 19 6.45 0.98 18.81
N LEU A 20 5.37 0.27 18.49
CA LEU A 20 5.07 -0.19 17.13
C LEU A 20 4.77 1.01 16.19
N PHE A 21 4.11 2.03 16.69
CA PHE A 21 3.82 3.25 15.94
C PHE A 21 5.11 4.00 15.57
N PHE A 22 6.01 4.26 16.54
CA PHE A 22 7.29 4.94 16.27
C PHE A 22 8.20 4.08 15.40
N GLN A 23 8.29 2.78 15.69
CA GLN A 23 9.03 1.83 14.86
C GLN A 23 8.57 1.93 13.40
N GLY A 24 7.27 1.80 13.16
CA GLY A 24 6.74 1.90 11.82
C GLY A 24 6.91 3.28 11.18
N ALA A 25 6.86 4.39 11.94
CA ALA A 25 7.12 5.72 11.41
C ALA A 25 8.57 5.87 10.93
N ILE A 26 9.53 5.36 11.70
CA ILE A 26 10.95 5.35 11.34
C ILE A 26 11.18 4.47 10.12
N THR A 27 10.65 3.25 10.12
CA THR A 27 10.77 2.31 8.99
C THR A 27 10.18 2.89 7.70
N PHE A 28 9.00 3.54 7.76
CA PHE A 28 8.43 4.21 6.59
C PHE A 28 9.32 5.33 6.07
N PHE A 29 9.78 6.20 6.96
CA PHE A 29 10.65 7.31 6.59
C PHE A 29 11.94 6.82 5.92
N THR A 30 12.61 5.83 6.52
CA THR A 30 13.85 5.27 5.98
C THR A 30 13.64 4.48 4.70
N SER A 31 12.51 3.78 4.56
CA SER A 31 12.14 3.10 3.32
C SER A 31 11.90 4.08 2.17
N PHE A 32 11.24 5.22 2.41
CA PHE A 32 11.11 6.26 1.40
C PHE A 32 12.45 6.89 1.03
N MET A 33 13.37 7.02 1.98
CA MET A 33 14.73 7.48 1.70
C MET A 33 15.44 6.56 0.70
N ALA A 34 15.41 5.24 0.95
CA ALA A 34 15.98 4.24 0.06
C ALA A 34 15.24 4.18 -1.29
N MET A 35 13.91 4.28 -1.29
CA MET A 35 13.06 4.26 -2.48
C MET A 35 13.41 5.39 -3.46
N ILE A 36 13.86 6.54 -2.98
CA ILE A 36 14.29 7.66 -3.81
C ILE A 36 15.76 7.54 -4.20
N ALA A 37 16.63 7.23 -3.23
CA ALA A 37 18.08 7.20 -3.46
C ALA A 37 18.50 6.10 -4.44
N LEU A 38 17.83 4.94 -4.41
CA LEU A 38 18.23 3.76 -5.16
C LEU A 38 18.02 3.93 -6.70
N PRO A 39 16.84 4.34 -7.19
CA PRO A 39 16.64 4.64 -8.62
C PRO A 39 17.52 5.79 -9.11
N LEU A 40 17.71 6.82 -8.27
CA LEU A 40 18.61 7.93 -8.58
C LEU A 40 20.06 7.48 -8.77
N GLN A 41 20.56 6.60 -7.89
CA GLN A 41 21.91 6.07 -8.01
C GLN A 41 22.07 5.17 -9.23
N ILE A 42 21.09 4.33 -9.56
CA ILE A 42 21.09 3.53 -10.79
C ILE A 42 21.13 4.46 -12.02
N LYS A 43 20.28 5.49 -12.03
CA LYS A 43 20.33 6.51 -13.10
C LYS A 43 21.69 7.15 -13.20
N HIS A 44 22.28 7.60 -12.08
CA HIS A 44 23.62 8.22 -12.07
C HIS A 44 24.71 7.31 -12.64
N LEU A 45 24.62 5.99 -12.37
CA LEU A 45 25.62 5.02 -12.85
C LEU A 45 25.42 4.59 -14.31
N THR A 46 24.18 4.66 -14.84
CA THR A 46 23.86 4.05 -16.14
C THR A 46 23.26 5.00 -17.16
N ASP A 47 22.70 6.10 -16.70
CA ASP A 47 21.87 7.04 -17.48
C ASP A 47 20.80 6.32 -18.35
N SER A 48 20.31 5.19 -17.89
CA SER A 48 19.40 4.31 -18.63
C SER A 48 18.06 4.15 -17.92
N PRO A 49 16.94 4.64 -18.52
CA PRO A 49 15.59 4.39 -18.01
C PRO A 49 15.25 2.90 -17.91
N LEU A 50 15.78 2.09 -18.84
CA LEU A 50 15.61 0.64 -18.84
C LEU A 50 16.26 0.01 -17.60
N ALA A 51 17.48 0.44 -17.24
CA ALA A 51 18.16 -0.04 -16.04
C ALA A 51 17.38 0.30 -14.78
N VAL A 52 16.87 1.53 -14.67
CA VAL A 52 16.02 1.91 -13.51
C VAL A 52 14.71 1.12 -13.50
N GLY A 53 14.06 0.95 -14.66
CA GLY A 53 12.83 0.15 -14.78
C GLY A 53 13.01 -1.33 -14.45
N ALA A 54 14.20 -1.90 -14.70
CA ALA A 54 14.54 -3.30 -14.39
C ALA A 54 14.44 -3.61 -12.88
N MET A 55 14.51 -2.60 -12.00
CA MET A 55 14.25 -2.76 -10.57
C MET A 55 12.88 -3.43 -10.33
N GLY A 56 11.85 -3.00 -11.05
CA GLY A 56 10.51 -3.59 -10.93
C GLY A 56 10.49 -5.09 -11.19
N ALA A 57 11.23 -5.57 -12.20
CA ALA A 57 11.35 -7.00 -12.49
C ALA A 57 12.09 -7.76 -11.38
N VAL A 58 13.16 -7.16 -10.86
CA VAL A 58 13.98 -7.76 -9.80
C VAL A 58 13.22 -7.82 -8.47
N GLU A 59 12.43 -6.83 -8.15
CA GLU A 59 11.60 -6.75 -6.94
C GLU A 59 10.38 -7.67 -7.00
N LEU A 60 9.82 -7.90 -8.19
CA LEU A 60 8.56 -8.64 -8.38
C LEU A 60 8.64 -10.08 -7.85
N VAL A 61 9.68 -10.82 -8.24
CA VAL A 61 9.80 -12.24 -7.86
C VAL A 61 9.92 -12.42 -6.35
N PRO A 62 10.83 -11.72 -5.64
CA PRO A 62 10.90 -11.80 -4.19
C PRO A 62 9.59 -11.35 -3.50
N LEU A 63 8.96 -10.29 -3.98
CA LEU A 63 7.71 -9.79 -3.42
C LEU A 63 6.62 -10.86 -3.43
N VAL A 64 6.41 -11.52 -4.57
CA VAL A 64 5.39 -12.56 -4.72
C VAL A 64 5.74 -13.80 -3.88
N VAL A 65 6.98 -14.28 -3.99
CA VAL A 65 7.42 -15.48 -3.27
C VAL A 65 7.33 -15.27 -1.76
N PHE A 66 7.97 -14.23 -1.25
CA PHE A 66 8.03 -13.98 0.19
C PHE A 66 6.74 -13.37 0.75
N GLY A 67 5.92 -12.72 -0.07
CA GLY A 67 4.57 -12.30 0.32
C GLY A 67 3.64 -13.49 0.58
N LEU A 68 3.72 -14.54 -0.25
CA LEU A 68 2.96 -15.78 -0.06
C LEU A 68 3.48 -16.59 1.14
N TYR A 69 4.80 -16.71 1.28
CA TYR A 69 5.43 -17.41 2.41
C TYR A 69 5.31 -16.63 3.72
N GLY A 70 5.28 -15.29 3.67
CA GLY A 70 5.25 -14.42 4.83
C GLY A 70 4.04 -14.66 5.73
N GLY A 71 2.87 -14.90 5.14
CA GLY A 71 1.66 -15.24 5.88
C GLY A 71 1.83 -16.54 6.67
N ALA A 72 2.29 -17.62 6.01
CA ALA A 72 2.52 -18.91 6.65
C ALA A 72 3.59 -18.83 7.75
N LEU A 73 4.62 -18.03 7.54
CA LEU A 73 5.71 -17.85 8.50
C LEU A 73 5.28 -17.02 9.71
N ALA A 74 4.44 -16.00 9.52
CA ALA A 74 3.89 -15.17 10.59
C ALA A 74 2.99 -15.96 11.55
N ASP A 75 2.38 -17.05 11.06
CA ASP A 75 1.58 -17.95 11.88
C ASP A 75 2.43 -18.99 12.63
N ALA A 76 3.63 -19.32 12.13
CA ALA A 76 4.52 -20.34 12.69
C ALA A 76 5.56 -19.79 13.66
N ILE A 77 5.93 -18.51 13.54
CA ILE A 77 7.02 -17.88 14.30
C ILE A 77 6.47 -16.76 15.18
N ASP A 78 7.19 -16.46 16.26
CA ASP A 78 6.92 -15.26 17.07
C ASP A 78 6.97 -14.00 16.20
N ARG A 79 5.86 -13.24 16.15
CA ARG A 79 5.68 -12.08 15.28
C ARG A 79 6.69 -10.97 15.56
N ARG A 80 7.04 -10.77 16.85
CA ARG A 80 8.10 -9.84 17.24
C ARG A 80 9.44 -10.24 16.64
N ARG A 81 9.80 -11.55 16.69
CA ARG A 81 11.05 -12.03 16.10
C ARG A 81 11.08 -11.83 14.60
N MET A 82 9.96 -12.07 13.93
CA MET A 82 9.84 -11.89 12.50
C MET A 82 10.04 -10.42 12.10
N ILE A 83 9.40 -9.47 12.80
CA ILE A 83 9.60 -8.03 12.59
C ILE A 83 11.07 -7.65 12.87
N LEU A 84 11.63 -8.11 14.00
CA LEU A 84 13.01 -7.83 14.38
C LEU A 84 14.03 -8.30 13.33
N LEU A 85 13.87 -9.53 12.83
CA LEU A 85 14.76 -10.09 11.82
C LEU A 85 14.63 -9.35 10.48
N SER A 86 13.41 -8.96 10.11
CA SER A 86 13.18 -8.17 8.90
C SER A 86 13.84 -6.80 8.99
N GLU A 87 13.68 -6.08 10.12
CA GLU A 87 14.31 -4.77 10.35
C GLU A 87 15.84 -4.88 10.38
N ALA A 88 16.38 -5.91 11.03
CA ALA A 88 17.82 -6.17 11.03
C ALA A 88 18.35 -6.46 9.63
N GLY A 89 17.61 -7.26 8.84
CA GLY A 89 17.92 -7.53 7.44
C GLY A 89 17.91 -6.26 6.59
N LEU A 90 16.91 -5.40 6.75
CA LEU A 90 16.85 -4.09 6.08
C LEU A 90 18.03 -3.20 6.48
N GLY A 91 18.44 -3.23 7.74
CA GLY A 91 19.65 -2.55 8.23
C GLY A 91 20.93 -3.06 7.54
N VAL A 92 21.08 -4.38 7.38
CA VAL A 92 22.20 -4.98 6.64
C VAL A 92 22.19 -4.55 5.18
N LEU A 93 21.03 -4.54 4.51
CA LEU A 93 20.90 -4.07 3.14
C LEU A 93 21.24 -2.58 3.01
N ALA A 94 20.82 -1.76 3.95
CA ALA A 94 21.19 -0.34 4.00
C ALA A 94 22.70 -0.14 4.20
N LEU A 95 23.35 -0.98 5.01
CA LEU A 95 24.81 -0.98 5.16
C LEU A 95 25.51 -1.34 3.84
N VAL A 96 25.01 -2.32 3.10
CA VAL A 96 25.55 -2.67 1.78
C VAL A 96 25.48 -1.47 0.82
N LEU A 97 24.34 -0.76 0.79
CA LEU A 97 24.19 0.46 -0.02
C LEU A 97 25.15 1.56 0.42
N LEU A 98 25.28 1.78 1.72
CA LEU A 98 26.20 2.78 2.27
C LEU A 98 27.64 2.46 1.86
N VAL A 99 28.11 1.23 2.08
CA VAL A 99 29.47 0.81 1.71
C VAL A 99 29.69 0.94 0.21
N ASN A 100 28.72 0.47 -0.60
CA ASN A 100 28.81 0.61 -2.06
C ASN A 100 28.89 2.07 -2.51
N SER A 101 28.13 2.97 -1.86
CA SER A 101 28.13 4.39 -2.21
C SER A 101 29.43 5.14 -1.84
N LEU A 102 30.21 4.58 -0.91
CA LEU A 102 31.50 5.13 -0.49
C LEU A 102 32.67 4.64 -1.35
N LEU A 103 32.45 3.66 -2.23
CA LEU A 103 33.49 3.20 -3.15
C LEU A 103 33.83 4.29 -4.18
N PRO A 104 35.12 4.39 -4.62
CA PRO A 104 35.48 5.31 -5.68
C PRO A 104 34.71 5.07 -6.99
N ASN A 105 34.37 3.81 -7.26
CA ASN A 105 33.54 3.38 -8.39
C ASN A 105 32.42 2.50 -7.84
N PRO A 106 31.26 3.05 -7.50
CA PRO A 106 30.13 2.28 -7.00
C PRO A 106 29.67 1.23 -8.03
N LEU A 107 29.37 0.03 -7.54
CA LEU A 107 28.93 -1.08 -8.37
C LEU A 107 27.42 -1.06 -8.58
N LEU A 108 26.96 -1.45 -9.75
CA LEU A 108 25.54 -1.48 -10.11
C LEU A 108 24.80 -2.69 -9.51
N TRP A 109 25.41 -3.89 -9.53
CA TRP A 109 24.73 -5.12 -9.11
C TRP A 109 24.26 -5.14 -7.64
N PRO A 110 24.99 -4.51 -6.64
CA PRO A 110 24.50 -4.49 -5.27
C PRO A 110 23.16 -3.74 -5.13
N LEU A 111 22.92 -2.74 -5.98
CA LEU A 111 21.67 -1.98 -5.96
C LEU A 111 20.46 -2.87 -6.28
N TYR A 112 20.58 -3.74 -7.28
CA TYR A 112 19.53 -4.71 -7.62
C TYR A 112 19.35 -5.81 -6.56
N VAL A 113 20.46 -6.32 -6.01
CA VAL A 113 20.41 -7.32 -4.94
C VAL A 113 19.71 -6.75 -3.70
N VAL A 114 20.00 -5.49 -3.37
CA VAL A 114 19.33 -4.81 -2.26
C VAL A 114 17.86 -4.56 -2.58
N ALA A 115 17.51 -4.12 -3.79
CA ALA A 115 16.11 -3.95 -4.20
C ALA A 115 15.31 -5.27 -4.03
N ALA A 116 15.87 -6.40 -4.51
CA ALA A 116 15.28 -7.72 -4.31
C ALA A 116 15.13 -8.09 -2.83
N GLY A 117 16.18 -7.83 -2.03
CA GLY A 117 16.19 -8.12 -0.60
C GLY A 117 15.17 -7.28 0.19
N VAL A 118 15.07 -5.99 -0.10
CA VAL A 118 14.07 -5.09 0.50
C VAL A 118 12.65 -5.59 0.19
N SER A 119 12.40 -5.96 -1.07
CA SER A 119 11.11 -6.47 -1.52
C SER A 119 10.75 -7.80 -0.83
N ALA A 120 11.72 -8.71 -0.67
CA ALA A 120 11.56 -9.97 0.06
C ALA A 120 11.20 -9.73 1.54
N LEU A 121 11.97 -8.87 2.21
CA LEU A 121 11.77 -8.58 3.63
C LEU A 121 10.45 -7.83 3.87
N ALA A 122 10.03 -6.94 2.98
CA ALA A 122 8.74 -6.28 3.04
C ALA A 122 7.57 -7.28 2.94
N GLY A 123 7.68 -8.25 2.01
CA GLY A 123 6.70 -9.34 1.88
C GLY A 123 6.58 -10.20 3.14
N LEU A 124 7.70 -10.49 3.81
CA LEU A 124 7.71 -11.23 5.07
C LEU A 124 7.16 -10.42 6.24
N GLN A 125 7.51 -9.14 6.33
CA GLN A 125 7.23 -8.31 7.50
C GLN A 125 5.75 -7.91 7.62
N ARG A 126 5.09 -7.64 6.50
CA ARG A 126 3.73 -7.08 6.47
C ARG A 126 2.69 -7.91 7.24
N PRO A 127 2.56 -9.25 7.03
CA PRO A 127 1.62 -10.06 7.78
C PRO A 127 1.90 -10.09 9.30
N ALA A 128 3.19 -10.01 9.68
CA ALA A 128 3.59 -9.97 11.08
C ALA A 128 3.17 -8.66 11.76
N LEU A 129 3.29 -7.52 11.06
CA LEU A 129 2.87 -6.21 11.56
C LEU A 129 1.34 -6.16 11.76
N ASP A 130 0.56 -6.64 10.79
CA ASP A 130 -0.90 -6.66 10.85
C ASP A 130 -1.39 -7.55 12.01
N SER A 131 -0.80 -8.73 12.16
CA SER A 131 -1.10 -9.65 13.27
C SER A 131 -0.68 -9.09 14.63
N MET A 132 0.45 -8.38 14.71
CA MET A 132 0.92 -7.73 15.93
C MET A 132 -0.02 -6.61 16.37
N MET A 133 -0.51 -5.81 15.43
CA MET A 133 -1.48 -4.75 15.68
C MET A 133 -2.78 -5.29 16.28
N ALA A 134 -3.33 -6.36 15.67
CA ALA A 134 -4.56 -7.00 16.16
C ALA A 134 -4.43 -7.57 17.59
N ARG A 135 -3.21 -7.92 18.01
CA ARG A 135 -2.93 -8.43 19.36
C ARG A 135 -2.76 -7.34 20.41
N ILE A 136 -2.13 -6.21 20.03
CA ILE A 136 -1.75 -5.15 20.99
C ILE A 136 -2.94 -4.23 21.28
N VAL A 137 -3.84 -4.05 20.31
CA VAL A 137 -4.95 -3.09 20.39
C VAL A 137 -6.25 -3.82 20.71
N PRO A 138 -6.99 -3.42 21.77
CA PRO A 138 -8.33 -3.92 22.05
C PRO A 138 -9.27 -3.69 20.86
N HIS A 139 -10.25 -4.58 20.69
CA HIS A 139 -11.17 -4.52 19.55
C HIS A 139 -11.90 -3.17 19.42
N GLU A 140 -12.30 -2.59 20.56
CA GLU A 140 -13.00 -1.31 20.65
C GLU A 140 -12.14 -0.12 20.16
N GLN A 141 -10.82 -0.25 20.23
CA GLN A 141 -9.85 0.77 19.85
C GLN A 141 -9.24 0.53 18.45
N MET A 142 -9.60 -0.55 17.77
CA MET A 142 -9.01 -0.92 16.49
C MET A 142 -9.21 0.13 15.40
N THR A 143 -10.39 0.76 15.36
CA THR A 143 -10.69 1.84 14.40
C THR A 143 -9.80 3.06 14.65
N ALA A 144 -9.58 3.43 15.93
CA ALA A 144 -8.70 4.53 16.28
C ALA A 144 -7.23 4.22 15.93
N ALA A 145 -6.77 2.99 16.19
CA ALA A 145 -5.43 2.54 15.82
C ALA A 145 -5.22 2.55 14.29
N ALA A 146 -6.20 2.09 13.52
CA ALA A 146 -6.16 2.13 12.06
C ALA A 146 -6.10 3.59 11.54
N ALA A 147 -6.87 4.51 12.11
CA ALA A 147 -6.82 5.93 11.75
C ALA A 147 -5.45 6.57 12.05
N LEU A 148 -4.84 6.27 13.19
CA LEU A 148 -3.51 6.75 13.54
C LEU A 148 -2.44 6.18 12.60
N ASN A 149 -2.54 4.90 12.21
CA ASN A 149 -1.64 4.30 11.24
C ASN A 149 -1.79 4.88 9.84
N ALA A 150 -3.03 5.16 9.40
CA ALA A 150 -3.28 5.83 8.13
C ALA A 150 -2.67 7.24 8.12
N LEU A 151 -2.81 8.00 9.21
CA LEU A 151 -2.19 9.32 9.36
C LEU A 151 -0.66 9.24 9.31
N ARG A 152 -0.07 8.28 10.03
CA ARG A 152 1.38 8.02 10.00
C ARG A 152 1.86 7.71 8.58
N TYR A 153 1.15 6.82 7.87
CA TYR A 153 1.47 6.48 6.49
C TYR A 153 1.42 7.71 5.59
N GLN A 154 0.36 8.52 5.71
CA GLN A 154 0.17 9.71 4.88
C GLN A 154 1.26 10.77 5.11
N ILE A 155 1.62 11.02 6.37
CA ILE A 155 2.72 11.92 6.72
C ILE A 155 4.04 11.39 6.13
N GLY A 156 4.30 10.10 6.27
CA GLY A 156 5.50 9.46 5.73
C GLY A 156 5.56 9.54 4.21
N ALA A 157 4.45 9.30 3.52
CA ALA A 157 4.35 9.34 2.06
C ALA A 157 4.54 10.76 1.47
N ILE A 158 4.23 11.80 2.25
CA ILE A 158 4.45 13.20 1.83
C ILE A 158 5.86 13.66 2.23
N ALA A 159 6.21 13.55 3.51
CA ALA A 159 7.46 14.09 4.05
C ALA A 159 8.68 13.26 3.68
N GLY A 160 8.54 11.92 3.63
CA GLY A 160 9.65 11.01 3.34
C GLY A 160 10.34 11.31 2.01
N PRO A 161 9.62 11.26 0.88
CA PRO A 161 10.20 11.55 -0.43
C PRO A 161 10.73 12.98 -0.55
N ALA A 162 10.02 13.97 0.01
CA ALA A 162 10.45 15.36 -0.02
C ALA A 162 11.81 15.55 0.68
N ILE A 163 11.97 14.98 1.88
CA ILE A 163 13.22 15.05 2.64
C ILE A 163 14.31 14.21 1.95
N ALA A 164 13.96 13.01 1.43
CA ALA A 164 14.90 12.17 0.71
C ALA A 164 15.51 12.87 -0.50
N GLY A 165 14.69 13.54 -1.30
CA GLY A 165 15.15 14.33 -2.45
C GLY A 165 16.14 15.42 -2.04
N VAL A 166 15.85 16.15 -0.97
CA VAL A 166 16.74 17.19 -0.43
C VAL A 166 18.07 16.57 0.08
N VAL A 167 18.00 15.49 0.87
CA VAL A 167 19.20 14.82 1.39
C VAL A 167 20.10 14.32 0.26
N VAL A 168 19.53 13.66 -0.74
CA VAL A 168 20.32 13.15 -1.87
C VAL A 168 20.92 14.31 -2.68
N ALA A 169 20.17 15.39 -2.91
CA ALA A 169 20.63 16.52 -3.71
C ALA A 169 21.78 17.30 -3.03
N TYR A 170 21.72 17.49 -1.72
CA TYR A 170 22.70 18.33 -0.98
C TYR A 170 23.77 17.55 -0.24
N ALA A 171 23.50 16.33 0.21
CA ALA A 171 24.41 15.51 1.01
C ALA A 171 24.82 14.20 0.33
N GLY A 172 24.26 13.89 -0.83
CA GLY A 172 24.58 12.73 -1.65
C GLY A 172 24.07 11.38 -1.12
N TYR A 173 24.37 10.32 -1.88
CA TYR A 173 23.90 8.95 -1.57
C TYR A 173 24.42 8.40 -0.25
N PRO A 174 25.73 8.63 0.14
CA PRO A 174 26.23 8.11 1.42
C PRO A 174 25.44 8.65 2.63
N ALA A 175 25.06 9.93 2.62
CA ALA A 175 24.23 10.51 3.68
C ALA A 175 22.83 9.90 3.72
N ALA A 176 22.19 9.73 2.56
CA ALA A 176 20.87 9.10 2.48
C ALA A 176 20.89 7.67 3.01
N TYR A 177 21.85 6.85 2.60
CA TYR A 177 21.98 5.47 3.09
C TYR A 177 22.44 5.39 4.54
N GLY A 178 23.26 6.36 5.02
CA GLY A 178 23.63 6.48 6.42
C GLY A 178 22.43 6.76 7.33
N ILE A 179 21.54 7.68 6.92
CA ILE A 179 20.28 7.97 7.61
C ILE A 179 19.36 6.74 7.58
N THR A 180 19.29 6.06 6.44
CA THR A 180 18.50 4.82 6.28
C THR A 180 18.98 3.73 7.25
N LEU A 181 20.30 3.50 7.32
CA LEU A 181 20.91 2.55 8.25
C LEU A 181 20.61 2.92 9.71
N ALA A 182 20.85 4.18 10.08
CA ALA A 182 20.60 4.65 11.45
C ALA A 182 19.12 4.47 11.87
N GLY A 183 18.20 4.73 10.94
CA GLY A 183 16.78 4.51 11.18
C GLY A 183 16.40 3.05 11.36
N PHE A 184 16.93 2.13 10.53
CA PHE A 184 16.69 0.69 10.74
C PHE A 184 17.32 0.18 12.04
N LEU A 185 18.50 0.65 12.44
CA LEU A 185 19.10 0.31 13.73
C LEU A 185 18.23 0.80 14.90
N LEU A 186 17.68 2.02 14.82
CA LEU A 186 16.75 2.53 15.80
C LEU A 186 15.43 1.73 15.82
N SER A 187 14.93 1.32 14.65
CA SER A 187 13.75 0.45 14.54
C SER A 187 14.00 -0.90 15.20
N VAL A 188 15.14 -1.54 14.97
CA VAL A 188 15.57 -2.76 15.66
C VAL A 188 15.56 -2.56 17.17
N LEU A 189 16.12 -1.46 17.67
CA LEU A 189 16.15 -1.15 19.09
C LEU A 189 14.73 -1.02 19.68
N LEU A 190 13.80 -0.40 18.96
CA LEU A 190 12.40 -0.32 19.40
C LEU A 190 11.73 -1.70 19.40
N CYS A 191 11.98 -2.52 18.38
CA CYS A 191 11.45 -3.89 18.28
C CYS A 191 11.93 -4.78 19.45
N THR A 192 13.17 -4.61 19.92
CA THR A 192 13.66 -5.37 21.10
C THR A 192 12.89 -5.08 22.38
N ARG A 193 12.19 -3.95 22.44
CA ARG A 193 11.40 -3.51 23.61
C ARG A 193 9.92 -3.90 23.54
N LEU A 194 9.46 -4.44 22.39
CA LEU A 194 8.10 -4.99 22.27
C LEU A 194 7.93 -6.25 23.09
N ALA A 195 6.72 -6.51 23.56
CA ALA A 195 6.39 -7.79 24.20
C ALA A 195 6.46 -8.95 23.21
N PRO A 196 6.85 -10.17 23.66
CA PRO A 196 6.79 -11.37 22.84
C PRO A 196 5.38 -11.65 22.32
N ALA A 197 5.28 -12.07 21.07
CA ALA A 197 4.01 -12.34 20.41
C ALA A 197 4.02 -13.75 19.79
N PRO A 198 3.99 -14.82 20.63
CA PRO A 198 4.02 -16.20 20.15
C PRO A 198 2.83 -16.50 19.22
N PRO A 199 2.97 -17.47 18.30
CA PRO A 199 1.90 -17.90 17.42
C PRO A 199 0.66 -18.35 18.21
N SER A 200 -0.53 -18.16 17.61
CA SER A 200 -1.77 -18.68 18.18
C SER A 200 -1.84 -20.20 17.97
N PRO A 201 -2.24 -20.99 18.98
CA PRO A 201 -2.35 -22.44 18.84
C PRO A 201 -3.32 -22.89 17.74
N ASP A 202 -4.36 -22.07 17.48
CA ASP A 202 -5.46 -22.36 16.56
C ASP A 202 -5.33 -21.62 15.21
N ALA A 203 -4.15 -21.10 14.88
CA ALA A 203 -3.97 -20.40 13.61
C ALA A 203 -4.11 -21.36 12.42
N GLU A 204 -5.12 -21.17 11.59
CA GLU A 204 -5.25 -21.88 10.32
C GLU A 204 -4.04 -21.56 9.43
N ARG A 205 -3.34 -22.60 9.02
CA ARG A 205 -2.17 -22.42 8.13
C ARG A 205 -2.63 -21.91 6.78
N PRO A 206 -2.11 -20.75 6.31
CA PRO A 206 -2.36 -20.31 4.97
C PRO A 206 -2.00 -21.43 3.98
N SER A 207 -2.94 -21.81 3.14
CA SER A 207 -2.71 -22.86 2.16
C SER A 207 -2.82 -22.29 0.76
N LEU A 208 -1.95 -22.76 -0.15
CA LEU A 208 -2.05 -22.42 -1.58
C LEU A 208 -3.45 -22.75 -2.13
N ARG A 209 -4.09 -23.77 -1.55
CA ARG A 209 -5.47 -24.13 -1.85
C ARG A 209 -6.45 -23.02 -1.46
N GLY A 210 -6.28 -22.40 -0.29
CA GLY A 210 -7.10 -21.25 0.14
C GLY A 210 -6.97 -20.05 -0.77
N ILE A 211 -5.74 -19.75 -1.23
CA ILE A 211 -5.49 -18.68 -2.22
C ILE A 211 -6.18 -19.02 -3.56
N ALA A 212 -6.04 -20.26 -4.03
CA ALA A 212 -6.70 -20.70 -5.25
C ALA A 212 -8.24 -20.67 -5.15
N GLU A 213 -8.82 -20.99 -4.00
CA GLU A 213 -10.25 -20.87 -3.73
C GLU A 213 -10.70 -19.40 -3.74
N GLY A 214 -9.94 -18.51 -3.11
CA GLY A 214 -10.18 -17.05 -3.17
C GLY A 214 -10.11 -16.53 -4.61
N ALA A 215 -9.09 -16.92 -5.38
CA ALA A 215 -8.95 -16.55 -6.79
C ALA A 215 -10.13 -17.05 -7.63
N ARG A 216 -10.57 -18.28 -7.42
CA ARG A 216 -11.75 -18.85 -8.10
C ARG A 216 -13.02 -18.07 -7.76
N TYR A 217 -13.18 -17.70 -6.49
CA TYR A 217 -14.30 -16.88 -6.06
C TYR A 217 -14.29 -15.51 -6.73
N ALA A 218 -13.14 -14.79 -6.68
CA ALA A 218 -13.01 -13.50 -7.35
C ALA A 218 -13.27 -13.58 -8.85
N TRP A 219 -12.79 -14.65 -9.52
CA TRP A 219 -13.00 -14.88 -10.95
C TRP A 219 -14.47 -15.14 -11.28
N SER A 220 -15.21 -15.80 -10.39
CA SER A 220 -16.65 -16.07 -10.58
C SER A 220 -17.54 -14.85 -10.39
N ARG A 221 -17.01 -13.74 -9.84
CA ARG A 221 -17.74 -12.51 -9.52
C ARG A 221 -17.30 -11.35 -10.43
N PRO A 222 -18.05 -11.03 -11.50
CA PRO A 222 -17.64 -10.01 -12.47
C PRO A 222 -17.35 -8.64 -11.86
N VAL A 223 -18.05 -8.26 -10.77
CA VAL A 223 -17.81 -6.98 -10.07
C VAL A 223 -16.44 -6.99 -9.38
N LEU A 224 -16.11 -8.06 -8.63
CA LEU A 224 -14.81 -8.19 -7.96
C LEU A 224 -13.68 -8.30 -8.98
N LEU A 225 -13.86 -9.15 -10.00
CA LEU A 225 -12.88 -9.26 -11.09
C LEU A 225 -12.62 -7.92 -11.76
N GLY A 226 -13.68 -7.13 -11.98
CA GLY A 226 -13.58 -5.80 -12.55
C GLY A 226 -12.77 -4.84 -11.69
N THR A 227 -12.94 -4.86 -10.35
CA THR A 227 -12.14 -4.01 -9.44
C THR A 227 -10.65 -4.34 -9.50
N TYR A 228 -10.29 -5.63 -9.49
CA TYR A 228 -8.88 -6.05 -9.59
C TYR A 228 -8.30 -5.77 -10.98
N ALA A 229 -9.06 -6.01 -12.04
CA ALA A 229 -8.59 -5.79 -13.41
C ALA A 229 -8.35 -4.30 -13.71
N VAL A 230 -9.23 -3.40 -13.23
CA VAL A 230 -9.06 -1.95 -13.38
C VAL A 230 -7.83 -1.47 -12.61
N ASP A 231 -7.63 -1.94 -11.38
CA ASP A 231 -6.46 -1.59 -10.57
C ASP A 231 -5.16 -2.05 -11.22
N LEU A 232 -5.10 -3.32 -11.61
CA LEU A 232 -3.93 -3.90 -12.28
C LEU A 232 -3.63 -3.16 -13.59
N ALA A 233 -4.64 -2.83 -14.40
CA ALA A 233 -4.46 -2.07 -15.64
C ALA A 233 -3.95 -0.65 -15.36
N ALA A 234 -4.51 0.05 -14.37
CA ALA A 234 -4.08 1.39 -14.01
C ALA A 234 -2.63 1.40 -13.56
N MET A 235 -2.25 0.48 -12.66
CA MET A 235 -0.88 0.39 -12.14
C MET A 235 0.11 -0.11 -13.22
N PHE A 236 -0.27 -1.06 -14.05
CA PHE A 236 0.59 -1.55 -15.14
C PHE A 236 0.88 -0.48 -16.20
N PHE A 237 -0.17 0.19 -16.68
CA PHE A 237 0.02 1.16 -17.76
C PHE A 237 0.50 2.53 -17.27
N ALA A 238 0.05 3.00 -16.11
CA ALA A 238 0.25 4.39 -15.70
C ALA A 238 0.99 4.55 -14.35
N PHE A 239 1.98 3.69 -14.06
CA PHE A 239 2.84 3.81 -12.87
C PHE A 239 4.28 4.18 -13.26
N PRO A 240 4.63 5.48 -13.34
CA PRO A 240 5.89 5.94 -13.93
C PRO A 240 6.97 6.29 -12.89
N ASN A 241 6.86 5.88 -11.62
CA ASN A 241 7.70 6.40 -10.53
C ASN A 241 9.20 6.26 -10.79
N THR A 242 9.64 5.17 -11.43
CA THR A 242 11.05 4.93 -11.75
C THR A 242 11.65 5.89 -12.76
N ILE A 243 10.82 6.53 -13.57
CA ILE A 243 11.28 7.49 -14.58
C ILE A 243 11.11 8.97 -14.17
N PHE A 244 10.63 9.26 -12.95
CA PHE A 244 10.62 10.63 -12.41
C PHE A 244 12.00 11.30 -12.40
N PRO A 245 13.12 10.61 -12.08
CA PRO A 245 14.44 11.22 -12.15
C PRO A 245 14.82 11.73 -13.54
N PHE A 246 14.38 11.08 -14.60
CA PHE A 246 14.62 11.51 -15.99
C PHE A 246 13.72 12.69 -16.38
N LEU A 247 12.47 12.66 -15.94
CA LEU A 247 11.56 13.79 -16.17
C LEU A 247 12.01 15.06 -15.43
N ALA A 248 12.54 14.89 -14.21
CA ALA A 248 13.09 16.01 -13.43
C ALA A 248 14.28 16.68 -14.13
N ASP A 249 15.16 15.89 -14.76
CA ASP A 249 16.27 16.43 -15.57
C ASP A 249 15.75 17.15 -16.83
N GLU A 250 14.82 16.54 -17.56
CA GLU A 250 14.23 17.16 -18.75
C GLU A 250 13.48 18.48 -18.47
N LEU A 251 13.09 18.71 -17.21
CA LEU A 251 12.41 19.91 -16.74
C LEU A 251 13.36 20.93 -16.06
N ASP A 252 14.67 20.64 -16.00
CA ASP A 252 15.65 21.39 -15.20
C ASP A 252 15.21 21.59 -13.74
N ALA A 253 14.51 20.60 -13.18
CA ALA A 253 13.83 20.66 -11.89
C ALA A 253 14.20 19.50 -10.95
N VAL A 254 15.47 19.11 -10.91
CA VAL A 254 15.98 18.03 -10.03
C VAL A 254 15.65 18.29 -8.56
N TRP A 255 15.63 19.58 -8.14
CA TRP A 255 15.22 20.00 -6.81
C TRP A 255 13.77 19.60 -6.47
N ALA A 256 12.90 19.47 -7.45
CA ALA A 256 11.49 19.13 -7.27
C ALA A 256 11.22 17.61 -7.26
N LEU A 257 12.23 16.77 -7.43
CA LEU A 257 12.07 15.32 -7.51
C LEU A 257 11.34 14.74 -6.29
N GLY A 258 11.73 15.13 -5.10
CA GLY A 258 11.03 14.74 -3.86
C GLY A 258 9.57 15.17 -3.86
N LEU A 259 9.26 16.36 -4.39
CA LEU A 259 7.88 16.84 -4.55
C LEU A 259 7.10 16.02 -5.57
N MET A 260 7.73 15.58 -6.67
CA MET A 260 7.06 14.71 -7.66
C MET A 260 6.59 13.41 -7.04
N TYR A 261 7.41 12.77 -6.20
CA TYR A 261 7.02 11.56 -5.47
C TYR A 261 5.95 11.83 -4.39
N SER A 262 5.96 13.01 -3.76
CA SER A 262 5.01 13.38 -2.71
C SER A 262 3.67 13.88 -3.26
N ALA A 263 3.64 14.42 -4.48
CA ALA A 263 2.47 15.08 -5.05
C ALA A 263 1.23 14.18 -5.10
N GLY A 264 1.40 12.91 -5.47
CA GLY A 264 0.31 11.94 -5.48
C GLY A 264 -0.30 11.74 -4.07
N ALA A 265 0.55 11.62 -3.05
CA ALA A 265 0.10 11.49 -1.66
C ALA A 265 -0.65 12.74 -1.16
N VAL A 266 -0.22 13.94 -1.59
CA VAL A 266 -0.95 15.18 -1.31
C VAL A 266 -2.34 15.16 -1.93
N GLY A 267 -2.46 14.77 -3.20
CA GLY A 267 -3.75 14.63 -3.87
C GLY A 267 -4.68 13.62 -3.20
N SER A 268 -4.13 12.46 -2.83
CA SER A 268 -4.86 11.42 -2.08
C SER A 268 -5.34 11.93 -0.73
N LEU A 269 -4.52 12.70 -0.01
CA LEU A 269 -4.88 13.29 1.28
C LEU A 269 -6.03 14.29 1.13
N VAL A 270 -5.93 15.21 0.17
CA VAL A 270 -6.97 16.21 -0.09
C VAL A 270 -8.31 15.55 -0.42
N LEU A 271 -8.32 14.55 -1.30
CA LEU A 271 -9.53 13.80 -1.61
C LEU A 271 -10.04 13.05 -0.39
N GLY A 272 -9.17 12.36 0.35
CA GLY A 272 -9.53 11.63 1.56
C GLY A 272 -10.21 12.52 2.60
N MET A 273 -9.68 13.72 2.87
CA MET A 273 -10.28 14.70 3.79
C MET A 273 -11.63 15.21 3.33
N THR A 274 -11.86 15.28 2.03
CA THR A 274 -13.11 15.77 1.43
C THR A 274 -14.08 14.64 1.07
N SER A 275 -13.73 13.37 1.34
CA SER A 275 -14.47 12.18 0.86
C SER A 275 -15.79 11.90 1.57
N GLY A 276 -16.21 12.68 2.56
CA GLY A 276 -17.46 12.46 3.31
C GLY A 276 -18.74 12.35 2.45
N TRP A 277 -18.72 12.88 1.23
CA TRP A 277 -19.81 12.75 0.26
C TRP A 277 -19.92 11.35 -0.36
N THR A 278 -18.84 10.58 -0.38
CA THR A 278 -18.79 9.26 -1.02
C THR A 278 -19.73 8.25 -0.37
N SER A 279 -20.00 8.39 0.93
CA SER A 279 -20.95 7.54 1.67
C SER A 279 -22.41 7.69 1.21
N ARG A 280 -22.73 8.77 0.48
CA ARG A 280 -24.08 9.04 -0.03
C ARG A 280 -24.29 8.50 -1.44
N VAL A 281 -23.22 8.08 -2.10
CA VAL A 281 -23.28 7.56 -3.46
C VAL A 281 -23.43 6.05 -3.43
N ARG A 282 -24.34 5.53 -4.25
CA ARG A 282 -24.66 4.09 -4.32
C ARG A 282 -23.84 3.35 -5.37
N ARG A 283 -23.44 4.06 -6.42
CA ARG A 283 -22.74 3.49 -7.59
C ARG A 283 -21.23 3.53 -7.43
N HIS A 284 -20.70 2.72 -6.52
CA HIS A 284 -19.26 2.69 -6.23
C HIS A 284 -18.41 2.19 -7.40
N GLY A 285 -18.96 1.39 -8.31
CA GLY A 285 -18.27 0.95 -9.52
C GLY A 285 -17.87 2.12 -10.45
N LEU A 286 -18.69 3.20 -10.50
CA LEU A 286 -18.33 4.42 -11.22
C LEU A 286 -17.11 5.12 -10.60
N PHE A 287 -16.94 5.07 -9.28
CA PHE A 287 -15.75 5.62 -8.64
C PHE A 287 -14.49 4.90 -9.05
N VAL A 288 -14.56 3.55 -9.14
CA VAL A 288 -13.43 2.74 -9.58
C VAL A 288 -13.00 3.14 -11.00
N VAL A 289 -13.94 3.16 -11.92
CA VAL A 289 -13.69 3.46 -13.35
C VAL A 289 -13.25 4.92 -13.55
N PHE A 290 -14.01 5.86 -12.98
CA PHE A 290 -13.73 7.29 -13.14
C PHE A 290 -12.40 7.68 -12.46
N GLY A 291 -12.15 7.18 -11.24
CA GLY A 291 -10.89 7.43 -10.53
C GLY A 291 -9.68 6.90 -11.30
N ALA A 292 -9.75 5.68 -11.83
CA ALA A 292 -8.69 5.11 -12.66
C ALA A 292 -8.50 5.85 -14.00
N ALA A 293 -9.57 6.36 -14.61
CA ALA A 293 -9.49 7.19 -15.81
C ALA A 293 -8.85 8.55 -15.52
N VAL A 294 -9.21 9.19 -14.40
CA VAL A 294 -8.57 10.43 -13.92
C VAL A 294 -7.09 10.22 -13.66
N TRP A 295 -6.71 9.13 -12.97
CA TRP A 295 -5.33 8.73 -12.78
C TRP A 295 -4.58 8.65 -14.11
N GLY A 296 -5.08 7.85 -15.06
CA GLY A 296 -4.44 7.67 -16.37
C GLY A 296 -4.32 8.97 -17.16
N MET A 297 -5.38 9.79 -17.19
CA MET A 297 -5.37 11.07 -17.91
C MET A 297 -4.39 12.08 -17.29
N ALA A 298 -4.32 12.15 -15.97
CA ALA A 298 -3.40 13.03 -15.26
C ALA A 298 -1.94 12.61 -15.47
N ILE A 299 -1.65 11.30 -15.47
CA ILE A 299 -0.33 10.76 -15.82
C ILE A 299 0.00 11.07 -17.29
N ALA A 300 -0.94 10.94 -18.24
CA ALA A 300 -0.72 11.33 -19.62
C ALA A 300 -0.39 12.82 -19.74
N ALA A 301 -1.14 13.67 -19.05
CA ALA A 301 -0.92 15.11 -19.03
C ALA A 301 0.47 15.49 -18.49
N THR A 302 0.97 14.78 -17.48
CA THR A 302 2.32 14.96 -16.94
C THR A 302 3.39 14.88 -18.03
N GLY A 303 3.24 14.01 -19.03
CA GLY A 303 4.17 13.89 -20.15
C GLY A 303 4.13 15.04 -21.16
N TRP A 304 3.05 15.83 -21.18
CA TRP A 304 2.91 16.94 -22.14
C TRP A 304 3.39 18.29 -21.62
N PHE A 305 3.22 18.55 -20.32
CA PHE A 305 3.59 19.83 -19.74
C PHE A 305 5.09 19.96 -19.47
N THR A 306 5.62 21.18 -19.63
CA THR A 306 7.01 21.53 -19.36
C THR A 306 7.19 22.35 -18.08
N ASN A 307 6.09 22.89 -17.54
CA ASN A 307 6.13 23.64 -16.30
C ASN A 307 6.02 22.68 -15.10
N ILE A 308 7.02 22.69 -14.22
CA ILE A 308 7.08 21.80 -13.05
C ILE A 308 5.85 21.92 -12.14
N TRP A 309 5.30 23.10 -11.96
CA TRP A 309 4.13 23.31 -11.10
C TRP A 309 2.87 22.66 -11.68
N VAL A 310 2.73 22.69 -13.01
CA VAL A 310 1.64 21.99 -13.71
C VAL A 310 1.83 20.49 -13.61
N VAL A 311 3.07 20.00 -13.76
CA VAL A 311 3.42 18.59 -13.58
C VAL A 311 3.07 18.13 -12.17
N LEU A 312 3.45 18.87 -11.13
CA LEU A 312 3.10 18.58 -9.74
C LEU A 312 1.59 18.56 -9.52
N ALA A 313 0.87 19.52 -10.11
CA ALA A 313 -0.60 19.53 -10.06
C ALA A 313 -1.22 18.30 -10.75
N CYS A 314 -0.71 17.91 -11.92
CA CYS A 314 -1.15 16.68 -12.60
C CYS A 314 -0.90 15.43 -11.74
N LEU A 315 0.27 15.31 -11.12
CA LEU A 315 0.58 14.21 -10.22
C LEU A 315 -0.32 14.18 -8.96
N ALA A 316 -0.66 15.37 -8.43
CA ALA A 316 -1.63 15.45 -7.32
C ALA A 316 -3.04 15.04 -7.76
N VAL A 317 -3.49 15.45 -8.95
CA VAL A 317 -4.77 15.00 -9.53
C VAL A 317 -4.76 13.49 -9.77
N ALA A 318 -3.63 12.94 -10.23
CA ALA A 318 -3.47 11.49 -10.35
C ALA A 318 -3.68 10.81 -8.99
N GLY A 319 -2.99 11.25 -7.94
CA GLY A 319 -3.16 10.68 -6.60
C GLY A 319 -4.59 10.79 -6.06
N ALA A 320 -5.29 11.89 -6.34
CA ALA A 320 -6.71 12.03 -6.01
C ALA A 320 -7.57 11.00 -6.79
N GLY A 321 -7.28 10.77 -8.07
CA GLY A 321 -7.95 9.75 -8.89
C GLY A 321 -7.75 8.34 -8.34
N ASP A 322 -6.53 7.98 -7.95
CA ASP A 322 -6.23 6.68 -7.33
C ASP A 322 -6.98 6.50 -6.00
N MET A 323 -6.96 7.51 -5.13
CA MET A 323 -7.71 7.49 -3.87
C MET A 323 -9.21 7.29 -4.10
N LEU A 324 -9.80 7.96 -5.10
CA LEU A 324 -11.21 7.79 -5.44
C LEU A 324 -11.51 6.36 -5.90
N SER A 325 -10.67 5.81 -6.79
CA SER A 325 -10.77 4.42 -7.25
C SER A 325 -10.62 3.45 -6.08
N GLY A 326 -9.66 3.68 -5.19
CA GLY A 326 -9.43 2.88 -3.99
C GLY A 326 -10.61 2.86 -3.02
N LEU A 327 -11.23 4.02 -2.77
CA LEU A 327 -12.46 4.11 -1.95
C LEU A 327 -13.61 3.30 -2.56
N GLY A 328 -13.79 3.37 -3.88
CA GLY A 328 -14.79 2.58 -4.59
C GLY A 328 -14.54 1.08 -4.42
N ARG A 329 -13.30 0.62 -4.66
CA ARG A 329 -12.89 -0.78 -4.50
C ARG A 329 -13.10 -1.29 -3.07
N ALA A 330 -12.57 -0.57 -2.07
CA ALA A 330 -12.70 -0.95 -0.67
C ALA A 330 -14.17 -1.05 -0.24
N THR A 331 -15.03 -0.15 -0.73
CA THR A 331 -16.46 -0.19 -0.43
C THR A 331 -17.13 -1.41 -1.04
N ILE A 332 -16.90 -1.70 -2.33
CA ILE A 332 -17.42 -2.89 -3.01
C ILE A 332 -16.97 -4.16 -2.27
N TRP A 333 -15.69 -4.28 -1.92
CA TRP A 333 -15.16 -5.46 -1.22
C TRP A 333 -15.83 -5.66 0.15
N ASN A 334 -16.01 -4.59 0.91
CA ASN A 334 -16.68 -4.64 2.20
C ASN A 334 -18.17 -5.01 2.10
N GLN A 335 -18.81 -4.71 0.97
CA GLN A 335 -20.23 -4.98 0.72
C GLN A 335 -20.49 -6.36 0.12
N THR A 336 -19.53 -6.95 -0.62
CA THR A 336 -19.75 -8.16 -1.41
C THR A 336 -18.98 -9.39 -0.92
N ILE A 337 -17.87 -9.21 -0.20
CA ILE A 337 -17.03 -10.33 0.23
C ILE A 337 -17.53 -10.90 1.57
N PRO A 338 -17.87 -12.22 1.65
CA PRO A 338 -18.19 -12.91 2.89
C PRO A 338 -17.01 -12.92 3.89
N GLU A 339 -17.31 -12.98 5.20
CA GLU A 339 -16.27 -12.94 6.24
C GLU A 339 -15.28 -14.10 6.16
N GLU A 340 -15.79 -15.28 5.82
CA GLU A 340 -15.00 -16.51 5.71
C GLU A 340 -13.96 -16.46 4.58
N LEU A 341 -14.23 -15.66 3.54
CA LEU A 341 -13.34 -15.50 2.38
C LEU A 341 -12.47 -14.26 2.45
N ARG A 342 -12.71 -13.36 3.41
CA ARG A 342 -12.02 -12.07 3.51
C ARG A 342 -10.51 -12.22 3.62
N GLY A 343 -10.02 -13.14 4.44
CA GLY A 343 -8.58 -13.41 4.56
C GLY A 343 -7.95 -13.98 3.28
N ARG A 344 -8.69 -14.85 2.57
CA ARG A 344 -8.21 -15.46 1.31
C ARG A 344 -8.16 -14.45 0.17
N LEU A 345 -9.12 -13.54 0.10
CA LEU A 345 -9.20 -12.48 -0.89
C LEU A 345 -8.23 -11.32 -0.59
N ALA A 346 -7.94 -11.05 0.68
CA ALA A 346 -6.94 -10.06 1.06
C ALA A 346 -5.55 -10.37 0.46
N GLY A 347 -5.17 -11.65 0.34
CA GLY A 347 -3.94 -12.04 -0.35
C GLY A 347 -3.94 -11.67 -1.84
N ILE A 348 -5.08 -11.82 -2.53
CA ILE A 348 -5.23 -11.42 -3.94
C ILE A 348 -5.21 -9.91 -4.08
N GLU A 349 -5.84 -9.20 -3.17
CA GLU A 349 -5.81 -7.74 -3.08
C GLU A 349 -4.37 -7.24 -2.98
N VAL A 350 -3.58 -7.79 -2.03
CA VAL A 350 -2.16 -7.45 -1.87
C VAL A 350 -1.38 -7.71 -3.16
N LEU A 351 -1.62 -8.83 -3.83
CA LEU A 351 -0.97 -9.13 -5.10
C LEU A 351 -1.36 -8.11 -6.19
N SER A 352 -2.64 -7.72 -6.28
CA SER A 352 -3.11 -6.75 -7.28
C SER A 352 -2.37 -5.42 -7.18
N TYR A 353 -2.38 -4.80 -6.01
CA TYR A 353 -1.75 -3.48 -5.85
C TYR A 353 -0.22 -3.53 -5.65
N SER A 354 0.39 -4.71 -5.51
CA SER A 354 1.84 -4.87 -5.43
C SER A 354 2.47 -5.26 -6.77
N VAL A 355 1.86 -6.21 -7.51
CA VAL A 355 2.38 -6.69 -8.79
C VAL A 355 2.22 -5.65 -9.90
N GLY A 356 1.09 -4.95 -9.91
CA GLY A 356 0.79 -3.91 -10.91
C GLY A 356 1.87 -2.84 -11.00
N PRO A 357 2.24 -2.16 -9.90
CA PRO A 357 3.31 -1.17 -9.88
C PRO A 357 4.66 -1.72 -10.37
N GLN A 358 5.05 -2.92 -9.96
CA GLN A 358 6.34 -3.50 -10.36
C GLN A 358 6.41 -3.74 -11.88
N LEU A 359 5.37 -4.31 -12.46
CA LEU A 359 5.26 -4.45 -13.91
C LEU A 359 5.15 -3.10 -14.61
N GLY A 360 4.47 -2.13 -14.01
CA GLY A 360 4.36 -0.76 -14.52
C GLY A 360 5.72 -0.05 -14.59
N GLN A 361 6.58 -0.24 -13.60
CA GLN A 361 7.95 0.27 -13.60
C GLN A 361 8.77 -0.31 -14.76
N VAL A 362 8.70 -1.63 -14.97
CA VAL A 362 9.38 -2.28 -16.11
C VAL A 362 8.90 -1.70 -17.43
N ARG A 363 7.57 -1.60 -17.61
CA ARG A 363 6.99 -1.00 -18.80
C ARG A 363 7.43 0.45 -18.99
N ALA A 364 7.34 1.28 -17.93
CA ALA A 364 7.70 2.69 -18.01
C ALA A 364 9.18 2.87 -18.38
N GLY A 365 10.09 2.14 -17.75
CA GLY A 365 11.52 2.17 -18.05
C GLY A 365 11.83 1.68 -19.46
N THR A 366 11.18 0.62 -19.93
CA THR A 366 11.36 0.08 -21.28
C THR A 366 10.91 1.08 -22.35
N VAL A 367 9.68 1.63 -22.21
CA VAL A 367 9.15 2.60 -23.16
C VAL A 367 9.99 3.89 -23.15
N ALA A 368 10.39 4.36 -21.95
CA ALA A 368 11.24 5.54 -21.83
C ALA A 368 12.61 5.33 -22.50
N GLY A 369 13.20 4.13 -22.38
CA GLY A 369 14.47 3.80 -23.04
C GLY A 369 14.38 3.74 -24.56
N TRP A 370 13.22 3.43 -25.14
CA TRP A 370 13.03 3.33 -26.59
C TRP A 370 12.55 4.63 -27.24
N THR A 371 11.65 5.33 -26.58
CA THR A 371 10.89 6.44 -27.20
C THR A 371 11.00 7.76 -26.42
N GLY A 372 11.69 7.74 -25.30
CA GLY A 372 11.89 8.91 -24.43
C GLY A 372 10.95 8.96 -23.23
N THR A 373 11.34 9.74 -22.22
CA THR A 373 10.66 9.82 -20.93
C THR A 373 9.22 10.30 -21.07
N ARG A 374 9.01 11.41 -21.77
CA ARG A 374 7.66 12.00 -21.93
C ARG A 374 6.70 11.08 -22.65
N SER A 375 7.19 10.33 -23.65
CA SER A 375 6.36 9.37 -24.37
C SER A 375 5.91 8.20 -23.48
N ALA A 376 6.73 7.77 -22.52
CA ALA A 376 6.35 6.77 -21.55
C ALA A 376 5.20 7.24 -20.63
N PHE A 377 5.16 8.55 -20.27
CA PHE A 377 4.06 9.12 -19.50
C PHE A 377 2.77 9.19 -20.31
N TRP A 378 2.77 9.90 -21.45
CA TRP A 378 1.53 10.10 -22.19
C TRP A 378 0.98 8.81 -22.77
N SER A 379 1.83 7.94 -23.33
CA SER A 379 1.38 6.65 -23.86
C SER A 379 0.84 5.74 -22.75
N GLY A 380 1.51 5.71 -21.58
CA GLY A 380 1.05 4.93 -20.44
C GLY A 380 -0.28 5.40 -19.90
N GLY A 381 -0.44 6.69 -19.71
CA GLY A 381 -1.70 7.24 -19.24
C GLY A 381 -2.85 7.04 -20.23
N LEU A 382 -2.63 7.23 -21.54
CA LEU A 382 -3.65 6.97 -22.56
C LEU A 382 -4.01 5.47 -22.66
N LEU A 383 -3.01 4.57 -22.59
CA LEU A 383 -3.27 3.13 -22.55
C LEU A 383 -4.04 2.71 -21.29
N CYS A 384 -3.78 3.34 -20.15
CA CYS A 384 -4.57 3.15 -18.94
C CYS A 384 -6.05 3.52 -19.19
N VAL A 385 -6.30 4.70 -19.72
CA VAL A 385 -7.68 5.17 -20.04
C VAL A 385 -8.35 4.22 -21.03
N ALA A 386 -7.64 3.80 -22.08
CA ALA A 386 -8.17 2.87 -23.08
C ALA A 386 -8.48 1.48 -22.45
N ALA A 387 -7.59 0.97 -21.60
CA ALA A 387 -7.79 -0.30 -20.90
C ALA A 387 -8.98 -0.22 -19.91
N VAL A 388 -9.09 0.86 -19.16
CA VAL A 388 -10.22 1.11 -18.24
C VAL A 388 -11.54 1.22 -19.02
N ALA A 389 -11.55 1.90 -20.16
CA ALA A 389 -12.72 1.97 -21.04
C ALA A 389 -13.10 0.59 -21.61
N ALA A 390 -12.12 -0.18 -22.08
CA ALA A 390 -12.34 -1.54 -22.56
C ALA A 390 -12.89 -2.46 -21.46
N LEU A 391 -12.33 -2.40 -20.24
CA LEU A 391 -12.83 -3.15 -19.09
C LEU A 391 -14.25 -2.73 -18.70
N SER A 392 -14.58 -1.44 -18.82
CA SER A 392 -15.94 -0.95 -18.55
C SER A 392 -16.99 -1.50 -19.51
N VAL A 393 -16.59 -1.73 -20.76
CA VAL A 393 -17.47 -2.35 -21.79
C VAL A 393 -17.56 -3.87 -21.62
N THR A 394 -16.43 -4.53 -21.32
CA THR A 394 -16.38 -6.01 -21.20
C THR A 394 -16.93 -6.52 -19.87
N LEU A 395 -16.85 -5.69 -18.81
CA LEU A 395 -17.35 -6.00 -17.47
C LEU A 395 -18.41 -4.96 -17.02
N PRO A 396 -19.54 -4.85 -17.71
CA PRO A 396 -20.56 -3.82 -17.47
C PRO A 396 -21.15 -3.90 -16.05
N LYS A 397 -21.12 -5.07 -15.42
CA LYS A 397 -21.59 -5.25 -14.02
C LYS A 397 -20.80 -4.40 -13.01
N LEU A 398 -19.52 -4.10 -13.29
CA LEU A 398 -18.77 -3.15 -12.45
C LEU A 398 -19.34 -1.73 -12.55
N VAL A 399 -19.57 -1.25 -13.77
CA VAL A 399 -20.08 0.12 -14.01
C VAL A 399 -21.51 0.28 -13.48
N THR A 400 -22.33 -0.75 -13.64
CA THR A 400 -23.73 -0.75 -13.20
C THR A 400 -23.91 -1.17 -11.74
N TYR A 401 -22.81 -1.48 -11.04
CA TYR A 401 -22.88 -1.84 -9.62
C TYR A 401 -23.60 -0.78 -8.81
N ASP A 402 -24.64 -1.23 -8.09
CA ASP A 402 -25.40 -0.41 -7.14
C ASP A 402 -25.59 -1.21 -5.84
N ALA A 403 -25.18 -0.64 -4.72
CA ALA A 403 -25.20 -1.29 -3.41
C ALA A 403 -26.60 -1.71 -2.93
N ASP A 404 -27.66 -1.07 -3.46
CA ASP A 404 -29.04 -1.37 -3.07
C ASP A 404 -29.71 -2.43 -3.97
N THR A 405 -29.08 -2.82 -5.08
CA THR A 405 -29.65 -3.79 -6.03
C THR A 405 -28.77 -5.00 -6.31
N ASP A 406 -27.48 -4.92 -5.94
CA ASP A 406 -26.55 -6.04 -6.13
C ASP A 406 -26.88 -7.21 -5.19
N GLU A 407 -27.00 -8.42 -5.73
CA GLU A 407 -27.40 -9.61 -4.96
C GLU A 407 -26.44 -9.97 -3.84
N ASP A 408 -25.11 -9.82 -4.08
CA ASP A 408 -24.10 -10.15 -3.09
C ASP A 408 -24.07 -9.11 -1.97
N ALA A 409 -24.25 -7.82 -2.31
CA ALA A 409 -24.34 -6.75 -1.35
C ALA A 409 -25.59 -6.90 -0.45
N LEU A 410 -26.73 -7.24 -1.04
CA LEU A 410 -27.98 -7.48 -0.30
C LEU A 410 -27.89 -8.68 0.63
N LYS A 411 -27.30 -9.80 0.16
CA LYS A 411 -27.06 -10.99 1.00
C LYS A 411 -26.18 -10.64 2.18
N ARG A 412 -25.09 -9.92 1.93
CA ARG A 412 -24.15 -9.51 2.96
C ARG A 412 -24.77 -8.57 4.00
N ARG A 413 -25.61 -7.66 3.55
CA ARG A 413 -26.36 -6.76 4.44
C ARG A 413 -27.31 -7.54 5.35
N ALA A 414 -28.04 -8.50 4.79
CA ALA A 414 -28.94 -9.37 5.55
C ALA A 414 -28.19 -10.24 6.59
N GLU A 415 -27.01 -10.77 6.22
CA GLU A 415 -26.15 -11.53 7.15
C GLU A 415 -25.67 -10.66 8.31
N LYS A 416 -25.21 -9.43 8.06
CA LYS A 416 -24.80 -8.48 9.11
C LYS A 416 -25.95 -8.13 10.04
N GLU A 417 -27.14 -7.83 9.49
CA GLU A 417 -28.34 -7.52 10.29
C GLU A 417 -28.77 -8.67 11.20
N ARG A 418 -28.62 -9.92 10.71
CA ARG A 418 -28.87 -11.12 11.54
C ARG A 418 -27.85 -11.26 12.67
N ALA A 419 -26.55 -11.14 12.33
CA ALA A 419 -25.47 -11.25 13.31
C ALA A 419 -25.57 -10.15 14.40
N GLU A 420 -25.96 -8.92 14.03
CA GLU A 420 -26.19 -7.83 14.99
C GLU A 420 -27.39 -8.12 15.92
N LYS A 421 -28.49 -8.68 15.39
CA LYS A 421 -29.65 -9.09 16.18
C LYS A 421 -29.30 -10.20 17.16
N ASP A 422 -28.62 -11.24 16.70
CA ASP A 422 -28.19 -12.36 17.54
C ASP A 422 -27.22 -11.90 18.66
N ARG A 423 -26.34 -10.94 18.35
CA ARG A 423 -25.46 -10.34 19.34
C ARG A 423 -26.24 -9.51 20.38
N ALA A 424 -27.18 -8.70 19.92
CA ALA A 424 -28.02 -7.89 20.79
C ALA A 424 -28.91 -8.76 21.72
N GLU A 425 -29.40 -9.91 21.22
CA GLU A 425 -30.15 -10.88 22.02
C GLU A 425 -29.27 -11.55 23.08
N LYS A 426 -28.04 -11.97 22.70
CA LYS A 426 -27.06 -12.54 23.63
C LYS A 426 -26.68 -11.53 24.73
N ASP A 427 -26.45 -10.26 24.36
CA ASP A 427 -26.11 -9.21 25.32
C ASP A 427 -27.29 -8.86 26.25
N ARG A 428 -28.54 -9.01 25.79
CA ARG A 428 -29.72 -8.88 26.63
C ARG A 428 -29.88 -10.06 27.59
N ALA A 429 -29.73 -11.28 27.08
CA ALA A 429 -29.79 -12.51 27.91
C ALA A 429 -28.70 -12.54 29.00
N ALA A 430 -27.50 -12.02 28.68
CA ALA A 430 -26.42 -11.92 29.66
C ALA A 430 -26.63 -10.83 30.74
N LYS A 431 -27.54 -9.89 30.50
CA LYS A 431 -27.89 -8.79 31.42
C LYS A 431 -29.16 -9.06 32.25
N GLU A 432 -29.97 -10.07 31.90
CA GLU A 432 -31.10 -10.49 32.75
C GLU A 432 -30.56 -11.23 33.96
N PRO A 433 -30.78 -10.74 35.20
CA PRO A 433 -30.36 -11.44 36.40
C PRO A 433 -31.14 -12.75 36.50
N GLU A 434 -30.37 -13.85 36.69
CA GLU A 434 -30.93 -15.17 37.01
C GLU A 434 -31.93 -15.02 38.16
N SER A 435 -33.23 -15.13 37.87
CA SER A 435 -34.28 -15.07 38.89
C SER A 435 -34.08 -16.26 39.81
N LEU A 436 -33.51 -16.00 41.00
CA LEU A 436 -33.37 -16.99 42.06
C LEU A 436 -34.73 -17.64 42.29
N PRO A 437 -34.83 -18.98 42.30
CA PRO A 437 -36.04 -19.68 42.67
C PRO A 437 -36.39 -19.28 44.10
N THR A 438 -37.59 -18.73 44.30
CA THR A 438 -38.15 -18.47 45.63
C THR A 438 -38.20 -19.77 46.42
N PRO A 439 -37.64 -19.82 47.62
CA PRO A 439 -37.77 -21.00 48.45
C PRO A 439 -39.24 -21.18 48.85
N THR A 440 -39.83 -22.27 48.38
CA THR A 440 -41.11 -22.74 48.86
C THR A 440 -40.98 -23.16 50.31
N SER A 441 -41.66 -22.43 51.17
CA SER A 441 -41.87 -22.74 52.60
C SER A 441 -42.72 -23.98 52.81
#